data_b7e033c591d0b03c2636895c2cb34ada
#
_entry.id   b7e033c591d0b03c2636895c2cb34ada
#
_cell.length_a   1.000
_cell.length_b   1.000
_cell.length_c   1.000
_cell.angle_alpha   90.00
_cell.angle_beta   90.00
_cell.angle_gamma   90.00
#
_symmetry.space_group_name_H-M   'P 1'
#
loop_
_entity.id
_entity.type
_entity.pdbx_description
1 polymer ?
#
loop_
_entity_poly.entity_id
_entity_poly.type
_entity_poly.pdbx_seq_one_letter_code
_entity_poly.pdbx_strand_id
1 'polypeptide(L)'
;MKKFTVDIIIPTYRPGEKFNKLMKMLQKQTYPIERILILNTEASYLSGHEYEKIPKVEIYHLSLEEFDHGGTRDRAAMMSDGDLMLFMTQDAVPADKFLVEKLSAAFYDPDVGAAFARQLPDKQCGTLERYTRSFNYPDKSSVRSKSDLHRYGIKTFFCSNVCAMYRKSSYEKIGGFEKHTIFNEDMIFAGKLIQQGGSIAYAAEAKVIHSHNYGIVKQLKRNFDLAVSQAEHPEIFSMVKSENEGIRLVIQTGKYLCNTGKFWLIPKLIAASGFKYLGYCLGKHYKRLPKWLIMKLTMNQAYWK
;
A
#
# COMPACT_ATOMS: atom_id res chain seq x y z
N MET A 1 7.11 -4.56 29.26
CA MET A 1 5.97 -4.05 28.46
C MET A 1 5.19 -5.25 27.93
N LYS A 2 3.84 -5.19 27.92
CA LYS A 2 3.00 -6.25 27.34
C LYS A 2 3.32 -6.37 25.85
N LYS A 3 3.59 -7.59 25.40
CA LYS A 3 3.86 -7.88 23.99
C LYS A 3 2.51 -7.99 23.26
N PHE A 4 2.37 -7.32 22.11
CA PHE A 4 1.18 -7.42 21.29
C PHE A 4 1.10 -8.78 20.59
N THR A 5 -0.09 -9.33 20.42
CA THR A 5 -0.35 -10.43 19.50
C THR A 5 -0.46 -9.87 18.07
N VAL A 6 0.14 -10.58 17.10
CA VAL A 6 0.20 -10.10 15.70
C VAL A 6 -0.30 -11.16 14.75
N ASP A 7 -1.35 -10.84 14.00
CA ASP A 7 -1.79 -11.61 12.84
C ASP A 7 -1.30 -10.93 11.55
N ILE A 8 -0.92 -11.74 10.56
CA ILE A 8 -0.53 -11.25 9.23
C ILE A 8 -1.60 -11.60 8.21
N ILE A 9 -1.95 -10.64 7.36
CA ILE A 9 -3.02 -10.76 6.36
C ILE A 9 -2.42 -10.53 4.98
N ILE A 10 -2.57 -11.51 4.07
CA ILE A 10 -1.97 -11.47 2.73
C ILE A 10 -3.00 -11.85 1.67
N PRO A 11 -3.62 -10.86 1.01
CA PRO A 11 -4.39 -11.14 -0.21
C PRO A 11 -3.47 -11.65 -1.31
N THR A 12 -3.85 -12.73 -1.99
CA THR A 12 -3.06 -13.33 -3.07
C THR A 12 -3.89 -13.55 -4.34
N TYR A 13 -3.23 -13.38 -5.48
CA TYR A 13 -3.75 -13.74 -6.79
C TYR A 13 -2.59 -14.17 -7.69
N ARG A 14 -2.60 -15.41 -8.16
CA ARG A 14 -1.50 -16.00 -8.94
C ARG A 14 -0.13 -15.79 -8.26
N PRO A 15 0.05 -16.25 -7.01
CA PRO A 15 1.29 -16.07 -6.28
C PRO A 15 2.46 -16.73 -7.02
N GLY A 16 3.62 -16.07 -7.02
CA GLY A 16 4.83 -16.55 -7.70
C GLY A 16 6.03 -16.58 -6.74
N GLU A 17 7.24 -16.60 -7.29
CA GLU A 17 8.48 -16.74 -6.50
C GLU A 17 8.66 -15.72 -5.38
N LYS A 18 8.19 -14.47 -5.56
CA LYS A 18 8.26 -13.46 -4.50
C LYS A 18 7.42 -13.85 -3.30
N PHE A 19 6.27 -14.49 -3.52
CA PHE A 19 5.44 -15.01 -2.45
C PHE A 19 6.14 -16.13 -1.69
N ASN A 20 6.83 -17.05 -2.39
CA ASN A 20 7.63 -18.09 -1.73
C ASN A 20 8.72 -17.47 -0.84
N LYS A 21 9.38 -16.42 -1.31
CA LYS A 21 10.41 -15.69 -0.53
C LYS A 21 9.77 -14.97 0.66
N LEU A 22 8.60 -14.35 0.49
CA LEU A 22 7.84 -13.72 1.56
C LEU A 22 7.53 -14.73 2.67
N MET A 23 6.92 -15.87 2.34
CA MET A 23 6.56 -16.90 3.32
C MET A 23 7.78 -17.44 4.07
N LYS A 24 8.91 -17.69 3.39
CA LYS A 24 10.18 -18.09 4.02
C LYS A 24 10.72 -17.03 4.97
N MET A 25 10.57 -15.75 4.65
CA MET A 25 11.04 -14.66 5.52
C MET A 25 10.10 -14.40 6.70
N LEU A 26 8.80 -14.66 6.57
CA LEU A 26 7.86 -14.57 7.68
C LEU A 26 8.15 -15.64 8.75
N GLN A 27 8.50 -16.85 8.35
CA GLN A 27 8.90 -17.92 9.28
C GLN A 27 10.19 -17.60 10.05
N LYS A 28 11.02 -16.68 9.56
CA LYS A 28 12.28 -16.29 10.20
C LYS A 28 12.15 -15.06 11.11
N GLN A 29 10.95 -14.48 11.24
CA GLN A 29 10.76 -13.28 12.06
C GLN A 29 11.07 -13.57 13.55
N THR A 30 11.76 -12.63 14.20
CA THR A 30 12.11 -12.72 15.64
C THR A 30 10.92 -12.45 16.54
N TYR A 31 9.97 -11.64 16.06
CA TYR A 31 8.72 -11.38 16.77
C TYR A 31 7.72 -12.51 16.49
N PRO A 32 7.04 -13.07 17.49
CA PRO A 32 6.09 -14.14 17.29
C PRO A 32 4.88 -13.66 16.48
N ILE A 33 4.56 -14.46 15.47
CA ILE A 33 3.36 -14.32 14.64
C ILE A 33 2.35 -15.32 15.18
N GLU A 34 1.12 -14.87 15.47
CA GLU A 34 0.06 -15.76 15.94
C GLU A 34 -0.60 -16.50 14.79
N ARG A 35 -0.99 -15.79 13.73
CA ARG A 35 -1.60 -16.38 12.53
C ARG A 35 -1.14 -15.67 11.26
N ILE A 36 -1.16 -16.41 10.15
CA ILE A 36 -0.98 -15.86 8.79
C ILE A 36 -2.23 -16.21 7.99
N LEU A 37 -3.08 -15.22 7.74
CA LEU A 37 -4.31 -15.36 6.99
C LEU A 37 -4.05 -15.04 5.51
N ILE A 38 -4.14 -16.03 4.64
CA ILE A 38 -3.98 -15.89 3.20
C ILE A 38 -5.35 -15.90 2.54
N LEU A 39 -5.76 -14.79 1.93
CA LEU A 39 -6.99 -14.69 1.15
C LEU A 39 -6.65 -14.84 -0.32
N ASN A 40 -6.75 -16.06 -0.81
CA ASN A 40 -6.34 -16.41 -2.17
C ASN A 40 -7.51 -16.31 -3.15
N THR A 41 -7.39 -15.43 -4.14
CA THR A 41 -8.34 -15.34 -5.24
C THR A 41 -8.07 -16.45 -6.25
N GLU A 42 -9.11 -17.26 -6.55
CA GLU A 42 -9.08 -18.47 -7.38
C GLU A 42 -8.26 -19.61 -6.77
N ALA A 43 -8.95 -20.60 -6.21
CA ALA A 43 -8.36 -21.75 -5.52
C ALA A 43 -7.29 -22.48 -6.35
N SER A 44 -7.48 -22.58 -7.67
CA SER A 44 -6.57 -23.25 -8.60
C SER A 44 -5.14 -22.69 -8.60
N TYR A 45 -4.94 -21.44 -8.15
CA TYR A 45 -3.61 -20.82 -8.12
C TYR A 45 -2.80 -21.10 -6.86
N LEU A 46 -3.43 -21.68 -5.82
CA LEU A 46 -2.74 -21.97 -4.55
C LEU A 46 -3.08 -23.33 -3.96
N SER A 47 -3.92 -24.14 -4.61
CA SER A 47 -4.30 -25.48 -4.13
C SER A 47 -3.10 -26.46 -4.15
N GLY A 48 -3.00 -27.31 -3.12
CA GLY A 48 -1.97 -28.35 -3.01
C GLY A 48 -0.55 -27.84 -2.73
N HIS A 49 -0.41 -26.60 -2.29
CA HIS A 49 0.88 -26.02 -1.96
C HIS A 49 1.34 -26.38 -0.52
N GLU A 50 2.66 -26.41 -0.35
CA GLU A 50 3.30 -26.68 0.96
C GLU A 50 2.91 -25.65 2.05
N TYR A 51 2.31 -24.50 1.70
CA TYR A 51 1.92 -23.47 2.66
C TYR A 51 0.86 -23.93 3.64
N GLU A 52 -0.05 -24.85 3.24
CA GLU A 52 -1.08 -25.45 4.11
C GLU A 52 -0.45 -26.26 5.27
N LYS A 53 0.80 -26.71 5.09
CA LYS A 53 1.55 -27.47 6.09
C LYS A 53 2.33 -26.57 7.07
N ILE A 54 2.40 -25.26 6.81
CA ILE A 54 3.10 -24.34 7.68
C ILE A 54 2.22 -24.06 8.91
N PRO A 55 2.71 -24.30 10.13
CA PRO A 55 1.93 -23.98 11.32
C PRO A 55 1.47 -22.52 11.34
N LYS A 56 0.23 -22.28 11.82
CA LYS A 56 -0.39 -20.95 11.94
C LYS A 56 -0.72 -20.28 10.60
N VAL A 57 -0.61 -20.96 9.46
CA VAL A 57 -1.09 -20.49 8.16
C VAL A 57 -2.50 -21.02 7.92
N GLU A 58 -3.39 -20.10 7.61
CA GLU A 58 -4.78 -20.37 7.25
C GLU A 58 -5.04 -19.81 5.85
N ILE A 59 -5.58 -20.63 4.94
CA ILE A 59 -5.84 -20.24 3.56
C ILE A 59 -7.34 -20.22 3.33
N TYR A 60 -7.84 -19.09 2.87
CA TYR A 60 -9.24 -18.89 2.50
C TYR A 60 -9.31 -18.55 1.01
N HIS A 61 -10.10 -19.29 0.28
CA HIS A 61 -10.31 -19.07 -1.15
C HIS A 61 -11.54 -18.22 -1.41
N LEU A 62 -11.43 -17.34 -2.40
CA LEU A 62 -12.53 -16.54 -2.92
C LEU A 62 -12.48 -16.56 -4.45
N SER A 63 -13.60 -16.33 -5.10
CA SER A 63 -13.64 -16.18 -6.55
C SER A 63 -13.16 -14.79 -6.98
N LEU A 64 -12.86 -14.63 -8.27
CA LEU A 64 -12.50 -13.33 -8.82
C LEU A 64 -13.63 -12.29 -8.68
N GLU A 65 -14.90 -12.76 -8.68
CA GLU A 65 -16.09 -11.91 -8.54
C GLU A 65 -16.27 -11.41 -7.10
N GLU A 66 -15.86 -12.21 -6.11
CA GLU A 66 -15.89 -11.84 -4.69
C GLU A 66 -14.75 -10.90 -4.29
N PHE A 67 -13.72 -10.79 -5.14
CA PHE A 67 -12.55 -9.97 -4.80
C PHE A 67 -12.89 -8.48 -4.87
N ASP A 68 -12.64 -7.80 -3.75
CA ASP A 68 -12.68 -6.34 -3.62
C ASP A 68 -11.43 -5.84 -2.86
N HIS A 69 -10.85 -4.73 -3.29
CA HIS A 69 -9.60 -4.25 -2.69
C HIS A 69 -9.71 -3.97 -1.19
N GLY A 70 -10.75 -3.25 -0.78
CA GLY A 70 -11.02 -2.95 0.62
C GLY A 70 -11.75 -4.09 1.32
N GLY A 71 -12.84 -4.59 0.71
CA GLY A 71 -13.71 -5.61 1.29
C GLY A 71 -13.01 -6.93 1.58
N THR A 72 -12.13 -7.40 0.69
CA THR A 72 -11.34 -8.63 0.95
C THR A 72 -10.43 -8.47 2.16
N ARG A 73 -9.75 -7.32 2.29
CA ARG A 73 -8.91 -7.02 3.46
C ARG A 73 -9.74 -6.85 4.73
N ASP A 74 -10.88 -6.17 4.62
CA ASP A 74 -11.80 -5.97 5.75
C ASP A 74 -12.33 -7.31 6.26
N ARG A 75 -12.76 -8.22 5.36
CA ARG A 75 -13.15 -9.58 5.71
C ARG A 75 -12.06 -10.31 6.51
N ALA A 76 -10.81 -10.22 6.08
CA ALA A 76 -9.70 -10.83 6.79
C ALA A 76 -9.39 -10.15 8.13
N ALA A 77 -9.55 -8.83 8.22
CA ALA A 77 -9.43 -8.10 9.48
C ALA A 77 -10.45 -8.58 10.53
N MET A 78 -11.67 -8.85 10.11
CA MET A 78 -12.73 -9.37 10.98
C MET A 78 -12.46 -10.81 11.48
N MET A 79 -11.62 -11.57 10.76
CA MET A 79 -11.21 -12.92 11.16
C MET A 79 -9.98 -12.92 12.10
N SER A 80 -9.31 -11.78 12.23
CA SER A 80 -8.14 -11.62 13.08
C SER A 80 -8.53 -11.44 14.54
N ASP A 81 -7.80 -12.10 15.46
CA ASP A 81 -7.92 -11.92 16.90
C ASP A 81 -6.70 -11.20 17.51
N GLY A 82 -5.72 -10.85 16.67
CA GLY A 82 -4.51 -10.16 17.10
C GLY A 82 -4.77 -8.73 17.58
N ASP A 83 -4.00 -8.26 18.56
CA ASP A 83 -3.98 -6.86 18.98
C ASP A 83 -3.58 -5.94 17.80
N LEU A 84 -2.70 -6.46 16.92
CA LEU A 84 -2.19 -5.81 15.73
C LEU A 84 -2.38 -6.71 14.50
N MET A 85 -2.79 -6.10 13.39
CA MET A 85 -2.99 -6.77 12.09
C MET A 85 -1.99 -6.21 11.08
N LEU A 86 -1.08 -7.04 10.58
CA LEU A 86 -0.10 -6.67 9.56
C LEU A 86 -0.60 -7.08 8.17
N PHE A 87 -1.00 -6.12 7.36
CA PHE A 87 -1.31 -6.33 5.94
C PHE A 87 -0.06 -6.29 5.10
N MET A 88 0.07 -7.26 4.19
CA MET A 88 1.16 -7.31 3.22
C MET A 88 0.65 -7.68 1.83
N THR A 89 1.23 -7.11 0.78
CA THR A 89 1.03 -7.64 -0.57
C THR A 89 1.91 -8.87 -0.78
N GLN A 90 1.46 -9.80 -1.62
CA GLN A 90 2.14 -11.08 -1.89
C GLN A 90 3.57 -10.97 -2.43
N ASP A 91 4.01 -9.78 -2.84
CA ASP A 91 5.33 -9.52 -3.42
C ASP A 91 6.20 -8.55 -2.58
N ALA A 92 5.76 -8.22 -1.37
CA ALA A 92 6.50 -7.41 -0.41
C ALA A 92 7.34 -8.31 0.50
N VAL A 93 8.61 -8.52 0.15
CA VAL A 93 9.48 -9.45 0.89
C VAL A 93 10.19 -8.72 2.04
N PRO A 94 10.08 -9.17 3.31
CA PRO A 94 10.86 -8.61 4.41
C PRO A 94 12.36 -8.57 4.10
N ALA A 95 13.00 -7.43 4.31
CA ALA A 95 14.43 -7.27 4.06
C ALA A 95 15.29 -7.99 5.11
N ASP A 96 14.76 -8.15 6.33
CA ASP A 96 15.41 -8.83 7.45
C ASP A 96 14.40 -9.55 8.36
N LYS A 97 14.89 -10.20 9.38
CA LYS A 97 14.08 -10.95 10.36
C LYS A 97 13.42 -10.10 11.46
N PHE A 98 13.57 -8.78 11.40
CA PHE A 98 13.10 -7.84 12.43
C PHE A 98 11.92 -6.97 11.97
N LEU A 99 11.32 -7.25 10.82
CA LEU A 99 10.25 -6.42 10.25
C LEU A 99 9.07 -6.26 11.23
N VAL A 100 8.54 -7.39 11.74
CA VAL A 100 7.37 -7.38 12.63
C VAL A 100 7.69 -6.68 13.95
N GLU A 101 8.86 -6.94 14.52
CA GLU A 101 9.34 -6.32 15.76
C GLU A 101 9.43 -4.79 15.62
N LYS A 102 10.05 -4.31 14.52
CA LYS A 102 10.23 -2.89 14.27
C LYS A 102 8.92 -2.17 13.98
N LEU A 103 7.96 -2.81 13.31
CA LEU A 103 6.63 -2.25 13.10
C LEU A 103 5.81 -2.22 14.40
N SER A 104 5.81 -3.31 15.17
CA SER A 104 5.04 -3.38 16.42
C SER A 104 5.51 -2.37 17.47
N ALA A 105 6.79 -1.99 17.44
CA ALA A 105 7.35 -0.99 18.34
C ALA A 105 6.67 0.39 18.23
N ALA A 106 6.14 0.75 17.06
CA ALA A 106 5.41 2.00 16.86
C ALA A 106 4.13 2.09 17.71
N PHE A 107 3.54 0.94 18.09
CA PHE A 107 2.27 0.87 18.81
C PHE A 107 2.41 0.95 20.33
N TYR A 108 3.63 1.12 20.86
CA TYR A 108 3.81 1.51 22.25
C TYR A 108 3.35 2.94 22.51
N ASP A 109 3.29 3.77 21.48
CA ASP A 109 2.54 5.02 21.47
C ASP A 109 1.04 4.68 21.31
N PRO A 110 0.18 5.01 22.31
CA PRO A 110 -1.24 4.68 22.25
C PRO A 110 -2.01 5.42 21.15
N ASP A 111 -1.52 6.58 20.70
CA ASP A 111 -2.15 7.39 19.66
C ASP A 111 -1.91 6.83 18.26
N VAL A 112 -0.92 5.94 18.12
CA VAL A 112 -0.64 5.30 16.84
C VAL A 112 -1.66 4.20 16.55
N GLY A 113 -2.53 4.47 15.57
CA GLY A 113 -3.54 3.52 15.08
C GLY A 113 -3.08 2.73 13.86
N ALA A 114 -2.11 3.26 13.09
CA ALA A 114 -1.53 2.58 11.94
C ALA A 114 -0.02 2.85 11.82
N ALA A 115 0.75 1.87 11.31
CA ALA A 115 2.17 2.02 11.03
C ALA A 115 2.51 1.33 9.71
N PHE A 116 3.41 1.90 8.90
CA PHE A 116 3.81 1.28 7.64
C PHE A 116 5.33 1.24 7.47
N ALA A 117 5.78 0.22 6.72
CA ALA A 117 7.18 -0.09 6.50
C ALA A 117 7.80 0.72 5.37
N ARG A 118 9.12 0.85 5.41
CA ARG A 118 9.95 1.37 4.32
C ARG A 118 10.01 0.36 3.17
N GLN A 119 9.62 0.81 1.96
CA GLN A 119 9.74 0.02 0.76
C GLN A 119 11.08 0.30 0.07
N LEU A 120 11.93 -0.72 0.01
CA LEU A 120 13.20 -0.68 -0.70
C LEU A 120 13.02 -1.16 -2.14
N PRO A 121 13.74 -0.56 -3.11
CA PRO A 121 13.72 -1.01 -4.49
C PRO A 121 14.42 -2.37 -4.64
N ASP A 122 13.86 -3.24 -5.47
CA ASP A 122 14.50 -4.49 -5.91
C ASP A 122 15.81 -4.18 -6.67
N LYS A 123 16.74 -5.15 -6.70
CA LYS A 123 18.04 -5.03 -7.42
C LYS A 123 17.84 -4.68 -8.90
N GLN A 124 16.82 -5.23 -9.55
CA GLN A 124 16.48 -4.99 -10.95
C GLN A 124 15.66 -3.72 -11.20
N CYS A 125 15.44 -2.92 -10.17
CA CYS A 125 14.63 -1.71 -10.25
C CYS A 125 15.33 -0.62 -11.08
N GLY A 126 14.60 -0.04 -12.04
CA GLY A 126 15.10 1.05 -12.87
C GLY A 126 15.39 2.34 -12.09
N THR A 127 16.25 3.21 -12.63
CA THR A 127 16.72 4.44 -11.94
C THR A 127 15.58 5.34 -11.47
N LEU A 128 14.56 5.58 -12.31
CA LEU A 128 13.43 6.45 -11.96
C LEU A 128 12.60 5.88 -10.81
N GLU A 129 12.30 4.58 -10.85
CA GLU A 129 11.54 3.93 -9.79
C GLU A 129 12.37 3.86 -8.50
N ARG A 130 13.67 3.59 -8.58
CA ARG A 130 14.58 3.61 -7.42
C ARG A 130 14.57 4.95 -6.71
N TYR A 131 14.65 6.05 -7.47
CA TYR A 131 14.55 7.39 -6.90
C TYR A 131 13.16 7.66 -6.32
N THR A 132 12.10 7.27 -7.01
CA THR A 132 10.71 7.39 -6.51
C THR A 132 10.54 6.69 -5.16
N ARG A 133 11.13 5.49 -4.97
CA ARG A 133 11.11 4.79 -3.69
C ARG A 133 11.84 5.57 -2.61
N SER A 134 13.06 6.04 -2.87
CA SER A 134 13.81 6.83 -1.87
C SER A 134 13.11 8.14 -1.49
N PHE A 135 12.45 8.79 -2.44
CA PHE A 135 11.67 10.01 -2.22
C PHE A 135 10.43 9.77 -1.35
N ASN A 136 9.70 8.67 -1.59
CA ASN A 136 8.48 8.36 -0.85
C ASN A 136 8.74 7.67 0.49
N TYR A 137 9.85 6.97 0.60
CA TYR A 137 10.25 6.17 1.76
C TYR A 137 11.67 6.58 2.23
N PRO A 138 11.82 7.77 2.84
CA PRO A 138 13.11 8.24 3.36
C PRO A 138 13.63 7.31 4.46
N ASP A 139 14.89 7.51 4.89
CA ASP A 139 15.53 6.70 5.91
C ASP A 139 15.24 7.13 7.35
N LYS A 140 14.47 8.18 7.54
CA LYS A 140 14.08 8.71 8.85
C LYS A 140 12.62 8.42 9.15
N SER A 141 12.36 7.78 10.29
CA SER A 141 11.02 7.52 10.81
C SER A 141 10.29 8.81 11.19
N SER A 142 8.96 8.78 11.15
CA SER A 142 8.11 9.90 11.56
C SER A 142 6.75 9.41 12.06
N VAL A 143 6.15 10.12 13.00
CA VAL A 143 4.75 9.99 13.35
C VAL A 143 4.03 11.20 12.79
N ARG A 144 2.83 11.00 12.25
CA ARG A 144 2.02 12.06 11.62
C ARG A 144 0.63 12.05 12.21
N SER A 145 0.17 13.25 12.53
CA SER A 145 -1.14 13.52 13.11
C SER A 145 -1.85 14.65 12.34
N LYS A 146 -3.03 15.04 12.78
CA LYS A 146 -3.80 16.14 12.16
C LYS A 146 -3.03 17.47 12.12
N SER A 147 -2.20 17.75 13.12
CA SER A 147 -1.35 18.95 13.16
C SER A 147 -0.33 19.05 12.05
N ASP A 148 0.00 17.91 11.40
CA ASP A 148 1.01 17.83 10.36
C ASP A 148 0.47 18.09 8.94
N LEU A 149 -0.84 18.30 8.78
CA LEU A 149 -1.48 18.53 7.47
C LEU A 149 -0.87 19.70 6.70
N HIS A 150 -0.54 20.80 7.41
CA HIS A 150 0.08 21.98 6.80
C HIS A 150 1.50 21.69 6.28
N ARG A 151 2.23 20.77 6.93
CA ARG A 151 3.62 20.44 6.62
C ARG A 151 3.76 19.36 5.55
N TYR A 152 2.97 18.28 5.65
CA TYR A 152 3.10 17.10 4.80
C TYR A 152 2.00 16.99 3.74
N GLY A 153 0.96 17.82 3.81
CA GLY A 153 -0.15 17.76 2.86
C GLY A 153 -0.75 16.35 2.78
N ILE A 154 -0.93 15.85 1.56
CA ILE A 154 -1.49 14.50 1.31
C ILE A 154 -0.65 13.38 1.94
N LYS A 155 0.64 13.58 2.16
CA LYS A 155 1.49 12.57 2.81
C LYS A 155 1.14 12.36 4.29
N THR A 156 0.36 13.24 4.92
CA THR A 156 -0.16 13.01 6.27
C THR A 156 -1.05 11.77 6.31
N PHE A 157 -1.82 11.53 5.26
CA PHE A 157 -2.69 10.34 5.11
C PHE A 157 -1.98 9.14 4.47
N PHE A 158 -0.70 9.28 4.14
CA PHE A 158 0.01 8.21 3.44
C PHE A 158 0.26 7.03 4.38
N CYS A 159 -0.42 5.95 4.09
CA CYS A 159 -0.19 4.60 4.59
C CYS A 159 -0.14 3.66 3.38
N SER A 160 0.47 2.49 3.49
CA SER A 160 0.54 1.59 2.34
C SER A 160 0.41 0.14 2.74
N ASN A 161 -0.69 -0.48 2.34
CA ASN A 161 -0.98 -1.91 2.52
C ASN A 161 -0.01 -2.85 1.79
N VAL A 162 0.99 -2.32 1.10
CA VAL A 162 2.16 -3.12 0.70
C VAL A 162 2.81 -3.77 1.92
N CYS A 163 2.93 -3.01 3.03
CA CYS A 163 3.31 -3.52 4.35
C CYS A 163 2.89 -2.49 5.39
N ALA A 164 1.71 -2.65 5.96
CA ALA A 164 1.14 -1.75 6.97
C ALA A 164 0.48 -2.53 8.09
N MET A 165 0.74 -2.11 9.32
CA MET A 165 0.20 -2.69 10.55
C MET A 165 -0.85 -1.75 11.13
N TYR A 166 -1.94 -2.30 11.65
CA TYR A 166 -3.05 -1.56 12.23
C TYR A 166 -3.35 -2.08 13.63
N ARG A 167 -3.63 -1.17 14.56
CA ARG A 167 -4.18 -1.52 15.88
C ARG A 167 -5.63 -1.94 15.71
N LYS A 168 -5.99 -3.16 16.15
CA LYS A 168 -7.33 -3.72 15.97
C LYS A 168 -8.42 -2.82 16.56
N SER A 169 -8.23 -2.31 17.79
CA SER A 169 -9.20 -1.42 18.42
C SER A 169 -9.40 -0.09 17.66
N SER A 170 -8.33 0.48 17.07
CA SER A 170 -8.44 1.66 16.21
C SER A 170 -9.13 1.33 14.89
N TYR A 171 -8.84 0.16 14.32
CA TYR A 171 -9.45 -0.32 13.08
C TYR A 171 -10.97 -0.45 13.22
N GLU A 172 -11.41 -1.12 14.28
CA GLU A 172 -12.83 -1.30 14.60
C GLU A 172 -13.53 0.04 14.87
N LYS A 173 -12.91 0.95 15.64
CA LYS A 173 -13.43 2.28 15.93
C LYS A 173 -13.65 3.12 14.66
N ILE A 174 -12.78 3.00 13.66
CA ILE A 174 -12.88 3.70 12.36
C ILE A 174 -13.95 3.07 11.47
N GLY A 175 -14.34 1.83 11.69
CA GLY A 175 -15.27 1.06 10.88
C GLY A 175 -14.63 0.25 9.77
N GLY A 176 -13.31 -0.03 9.87
CA GLY A 176 -12.57 -0.86 8.93
C GLY A 176 -12.18 -0.16 7.63
N PHE A 177 -11.76 -0.96 6.65
CA PHE A 177 -11.50 -0.47 5.30
C PHE A 177 -12.78 -0.19 4.54
N GLU A 178 -12.73 0.82 3.66
CA GLU A 178 -13.81 1.10 2.72
C GLU A 178 -14.05 -0.09 1.81
N LYS A 179 -15.32 -0.53 1.76
CA LYS A 179 -15.78 -1.60 0.88
C LYS A 179 -16.11 -1.02 -0.49
N HIS A 180 -16.00 -1.85 -1.52
CA HIS A 180 -16.26 -1.43 -2.89
C HIS A 180 -15.47 -0.17 -3.27
N THR A 181 -14.14 -0.23 -3.08
CA THR A 181 -13.23 0.84 -3.52
C THR A 181 -12.27 0.33 -4.59
N ILE A 182 -12.05 1.15 -5.62
CA ILE A 182 -11.14 0.79 -6.72
C ILE A 182 -9.67 0.86 -6.29
N PHE A 183 -9.36 1.74 -5.33
CA PHE A 183 -8.00 2.02 -4.87
C PHE A 183 -8.00 2.79 -3.55
N ASN A 184 -6.83 2.96 -2.90
CA ASN A 184 -6.60 3.82 -1.73
C ASN A 184 -7.34 3.43 -0.44
N GLU A 185 -7.80 2.20 -0.26
CA GLU A 185 -8.44 1.76 0.97
C GLU A 185 -7.59 2.09 2.21
N ASP A 186 -6.27 2.00 2.08
CA ASP A 186 -5.29 2.32 3.12
C ASP A 186 -5.22 3.83 3.42
N MET A 187 -5.22 4.67 2.39
CA MET A 187 -5.20 6.14 2.57
C MET A 187 -6.55 6.68 3.05
N ILE A 188 -7.67 6.09 2.63
CA ILE A 188 -9.01 6.45 3.11
C ILE A 188 -9.10 6.14 4.61
N PHE A 189 -8.71 4.94 5.02
CA PHE A 189 -8.64 4.58 6.44
C PHE A 189 -7.74 5.52 7.22
N ALA A 190 -6.53 5.77 6.72
CA ALA A 190 -5.56 6.66 7.33
C ALA A 190 -6.09 8.09 7.49
N GLY A 191 -6.83 8.60 6.49
CA GLY A 191 -7.49 9.89 6.57
C GLY A 191 -8.56 9.95 7.65
N LYS A 192 -9.43 8.93 7.74
CA LYS A 192 -10.44 8.80 8.80
C LYS A 192 -9.78 8.73 10.18
N LEU A 193 -8.69 7.95 10.33
CA LEU A 193 -7.93 7.82 11.58
C LEU A 193 -7.38 9.19 12.04
N ILE A 194 -6.73 9.94 11.15
CA ILE A 194 -6.18 11.27 11.42
C ILE A 194 -7.29 12.27 11.79
N GLN A 195 -8.44 12.23 11.10
CA GLN A 195 -9.57 13.11 11.41
C GLN A 195 -10.15 12.84 12.81
N GLN A 196 -10.11 11.61 13.27
CA GLN A 196 -10.55 11.20 14.60
C GLN A 196 -9.51 11.38 15.72
N GLY A 197 -8.37 12.03 15.40
CA GLY A 197 -7.33 12.37 16.37
C GLY A 197 -6.25 11.30 16.57
N GLY A 198 -6.29 10.19 15.82
CA GLY A 198 -5.22 9.19 15.82
C GLY A 198 -4.00 9.62 15.02
N SER A 199 -2.94 8.80 15.07
CA SER A 199 -1.66 9.05 14.41
C SER A 199 -1.23 7.87 13.53
N ILE A 200 -0.41 8.17 12.52
CA ILE A 200 0.20 7.19 11.62
C ILE A 200 1.71 7.25 11.76
N ALA A 201 2.33 6.11 12.04
CA ALA A 201 3.77 5.98 12.11
C ALA A 201 4.36 5.49 10.79
N TYR A 202 5.38 6.15 10.29
CA TYR A 202 6.29 5.63 9.30
C TYR A 202 7.51 5.04 9.99
N ALA A 203 7.69 3.73 9.91
CA ALA A 203 8.78 2.99 10.55
C ALA A 203 9.90 2.72 9.53
N ALA A 204 10.87 3.64 9.40
CA ALA A 204 11.94 3.54 8.40
C ALA A 204 12.87 2.34 8.59
N GLU A 205 13.00 1.84 9.84
CA GLU A 205 13.81 0.66 10.16
C GLU A 205 13.11 -0.66 9.83
N ALA A 206 11.78 -0.67 9.74
CA ALA A 206 11.00 -1.80 9.26
C ALA A 206 11.02 -1.79 7.72
N LYS A 207 11.69 -2.77 7.09
CA LYS A 207 12.02 -2.71 5.66
C LYS A 207 11.46 -3.90 4.90
N VAL A 208 10.84 -3.62 3.74
CA VAL A 208 10.43 -4.63 2.76
C VAL A 208 11.02 -4.30 1.39
N ILE A 209 11.37 -5.33 0.62
CA ILE A 209 11.80 -5.19 -0.77
C ILE A 209 10.55 -5.27 -1.65
N HIS A 210 10.18 -4.14 -2.26
CA HIS A 210 9.01 -4.05 -3.12
C HIS A 210 9.19 -2.94 -4.15
N SER A 211 9.10 -3.27 -5.42
CA SER A 211 9.09 -2.30 -6.52
C SER A 211 8.52 -2.89 -7.78
N HIS A 212 8.02 -2.03 -8.67
CA HIS A 212 7.48 -2.39 -9.97
C HIS A 212 8.03 -1.49 -11.06
N ASN A 213 8.53 -2.08 -12.14
CA ASN A 213 8.92 -1.36 -13.35
C ASN A 213 7.71 -1.21 -14.29
N TYR A 214 6.73 -0.37 -13.92
CA TYR A 214 5.56 -0.17 -14.77
C TYR A 214 5.88 0.65 -16.02
N GLY A 215 5.44 0.16 -17.19
CA GLY A 215 5.42 0.94 -18.42
C GLY A 215 4.44 2.13 -18.33
N ILE A 216 4.58 3.09 -19.24
CA ILE A 216 3.82 4.36 -19.22
C ILE A 216 2.31 4.16 -19.28
N VAL A 217 1.81 3.20 -20.07
CA VAL A 217 0.37 2.88 -20.16
C VAL A 217 -0.16 2.35 -18.83
N LYS A 218 0.58 1.46 -18.16
CA LYS A 218 0.18 0.94 -16.85
C LYS A 218 0.21 2.02 -15.79
N GLN A 219 1.16 2.97 -15.88
CA GLN A 219 1.21 4.15 -15.02
C GLN A 219 0.00 5.07 -15.22
N LEU A 220 -0.43 5.30 -16.47
CA LEU A 220 -1.64 6.06 -16.76
C LEU A 220 -2.86 5.41 -16.11
N LYS A 221 -3.08 4.13 -16.37
CA LYS A 221 -4.23 3.38 -15.82
C LYS A 221 -4.25 3.38 -14.30
N ARG A 222 -3.10 3.14 -13.66
CA ARG A 222 -2.98 3.18 -12.20
C ARG A 222 -3.34 4.56 -11.62
N ASN A 223 -2.89 5.64 -12.27
CA ASN A 223 -3.19 7.00 -11.81
C ASN A 223 -4.64 7.39 -12.13
N PHE A 224 -5.26 6.80 -13.15
CA PHE A 224 -6.70 6.92 -13.39
C PHE A 224 -7.49 6.32 -12.22
N ASP A 225 -7.23 5.07 -11.86
CA ASP A 225 -7.93 4.40 -10.74
C ASP A 225 -7.70 5.11 -9.40
N LEU A 226 -6.47 5.57 -9.14
CA LEU A 226 -6.14 6.37 -7.97
C LEU A 226 -6.97 7.66 -7.89
N ALA A 227 -7.10 8.36 -9.02
CA ALA A 227 -7.85 9.62 -9.07
C ALA A 227 -9.37 9.40 -9.01
N VAL A 228 -9.89 8.30 -9.56
CA VAL A 228 -11.29 7.88 -9.36
C VAL A 228 -11.58 7.73 -7.87
N SER A 229 -10.80 6.93 -7.16
CA SER A 229 -10.95 6.74 -5.71
C SER A 229 -10.89 8.07 -4.94
N GLN A 230 -9.97 8.98 -5.30
CA GLN A 230 -9.92 10.31 -4.68
C GLN A 230 -11.13 11.18 -4.99
N ALA A 231 -11.76 11.03 -6.16
CA ALA A 231 -12.96 11.76 -6.54
C ALA A 231 -14.22 11.22 -5.84
N GLU A 232 -14.21 9.96 -5.46
CA GLU A 232 -15.29 9.29 -4.71
C GLU A 232 -15.24 9.58 -3.21
N HIS A 233 -14.06 9.94 -2.67
CA HIS A 233 -13.84 10.24 -1.25
C HIS A 233 -13.38 11.68 -1.01
N PRO A 234 -14.20 12.68 -1.40
CA PRO A 234 -13.86 14.10 -1.22
C PRO A 234 -13.71 14.49 0.25
N GLU A 235 -14.39 13.80 1.19
CA GLU A 235 -14.32 14.01 2.63
C GLU A 235 -12.89 13.82 3.19
N ILE A 236 -12.04 13.06 2.47
CA ILE A 236 -10.63 12.88 2.82
C ILE A 236 -9.74 13.73 1.90
N PHE A 237 -9.91 13.61 0.59
CA PHE A 237 -8.93 14.12 -0.39
C PHE A 237 -9.14 15.58 -0.78
N SER A 238 -10.28 16.22 -0.41
CA SER A 238 -10.45 17.66 -0.62
C SER A 238 -9.65 18.53 0.37
N MET A 239 -9.27 17.96 1.51
CA MET A 239 -8.51 18.69 2.55
C MET A 239 -7.09 19.07 2.10
N VAL A 240 -6.54 18.37 1.13
CA VAL A 240 -5.14 18.53 0.68
C VAL A 240 -5.01 18.26 -0.83
N LYS A 241 -4.16 19.05 -1.49
CA LYS A 241 -3.90 18.88 -2.93
C LYS A 241 -2.83 17.81 -3.17
N SER A 242 -3.18 16.75 -3.88
CA SER A 242 -2.26 15.66 -4.25
C SER A 242 -1.23 16.09 -5.31
N GLU A 243 -1.58 17.06 -6.17
CA GLU A 243 -0.78 17.50 -7.30
C GLU A 243 0.56 18.10 -6.89
N ASN A 244 0.58 18.83 -5.76
CA ASN A 244 1.80 19.47 -5.24
C ASN A 244 2.93 18.47 -4.99
N GLU A 245 2.59 17.30 -4.47
CA GLU A 245 3.58 16.25 -4.19
C GLU A 245 4.06 15.55 -5.47
N GLY A 246 3.18 15.41 -6.45
CA GLY A 246 3.55 14.92 -7.78
C GLY A 246 4.55 15.83 -8.48
N ILE A 247 4.29 17.14 -8.50
CA ILE A 247 5.20 18.16 -9.07
C ILE A 247 6.55 18.15 -8.35
N ARG A 248 6.53 18.12 -7.02
CA ARG A 248 7.75 18.05 -6.20
C ARG A 248 8.59 16.83 -6.54
N LEU A 249 7.97 15.65 -6.69
CA LEU A 249 8.67 14.43 -7.09
C LEU A 249 9.34 14.59 -8.46
N VAL A 250 8.65 15.15 -9.46
CA VAL A 250 9.20 15.35 -10.81
C VAL A 250 10.43 16.27 -10.77
N ILE A 251 10.31 17.43 -10.11
CA ILE A 251 11.41 18.40 -9.98
C ILE A 251 12.62 17.77 -9.28
N GLN A 252 12.40 17.08 -8.16
CA GLN A 252 13.49 16.46 -7.41
C GLN A 252 14.11 15.29 -8.18
N THR A 253 13.32 14.52 -8.93
CA THR A 253 13.86 13.47 -9.81
C THR A 253 14.72 14.07 -10.92
N GLY A 254 14.28 15.17 -11.56
CA GLY A 254 15.07 15.88 -12.56
C GLY A 254 16.43 16.35 -12.01
N LYS A 255 16.43 17.01 -10.84
CA LYS A 255 17.66 17.42 -10.14
C LYS A 255 18.59 16.23 -9.85
N TYR A 256 18.03 15.12 -9.36
CA TYR A 256 18.80 13.90 -9.10
C TYR A 256 19.44 13.35 -10.39
N LEU A 257 18.72 13.31 -11.50
CA LEU A 257 19.24 12.83 -12.78
C LEU A 257 20.39 13.72 -13.29
N CYS A 258 20.27 15.04 -13.19
CA CYS A 258 21.33 15.96 -13.54
C CYS A 258 22.57 15.76 -12.66
N ASN A 259 22.38 15.73 -11.34
CA ASN A 259 23.50 15.59 -10.37
C ASN A 259 24.22 14.23 -10.46
N THR A 260 23.55 13.19 -10.94
CA THR A 260 24.14 11.85 -11.13
C THR A 260 24.60 11.57 -12.56
N GLY A 261 24.63 12.60 -13.43
CA GLY A 261 25.05 12.47 -14.82
C GLY A 261 24.11 11.63 -15.69
N LYS A 262 22.87 11.41 -15.27
CA LYS A 262 21.87 10.57 -15.98
C LYS A 262 20.83 11.41 -16.74
N PHE A 263 21.21 12.57 -17.23
CA PHE A 263 20.32 13.54 -17.89
C PHE A 263 19.56 12.96 -19.11
N TRP A 264 20.11 11.94 -19.79
CA TRP A 264 19.40 11.26 -20.91
C TRP A 264 18.10 10.57 -20.49
N LEU A 265 17.85 10.39 -19.19
CA LEU A 265 16.57 9.86 -18.68
C LEU A 265 15.50 10.96 -18.49
N ILE A 266 15.81 12.24 -18.67
CA ILE A 266 14.86 13.35 -18.52
C ILE A 266 13.69 13.23 -19.50
N PRO A 267 13.87 12.91 -20.81
CA PRO A 267 12.73 12.71 -21.71
C PRO A 267 11.79 11.58 -21.22
N LYS A 268 12.36 10.48 -20.70
CA LYS A 268 11.58 9.38 -20.11
C LYS A 268 10.82 9.82 -18.86
N LEU A 269 11.43 10.64 -18.00
CA LEU A 269 10.79 11.22 -16.81
C LEU A 269 9.60 12.09 -17.21
N ILE A 270 9.77 12.99 -18.19
CA ILE A 270 8.71 13.88 -18.69
C ILE A 270 7.55 13.05 -19.25
N ALA A 271 7.83 12.10 -20.15
CA ALA A 271 6.80 11.25 -20.74
C ALA A 271 6.04 10.46 -19.65
N ALA A 272 6.75 9.79 -18.75
CA ALA A 272 6.12 9.01 -17.66
C ALA A 272 5.27 9.91 -16.74
N SER A 273 5.74 11.12 -16.41
CA SER A 273 5.02 12.06 -15.57
C SER A 273 3.80 12.64 -16.28
N GLY A 274 3.90 12.94 -17.58
CA GLY A 274 2.79 13.40 -18.40
C GLY A 274 1.67 12.35 -18.47
N PHE A 275 2.00 11.08 -18.69
CA PHE A 275 1.01 9.99 -18.72
C PHE A 275 0.36 9.75 -17.34
N LYS A 276 1.13 9.86 -16.25
CA LYS A 276 0.56 9.80 -14.89
C LYS A 276 -0.43 10.94 -14.66
N TYR A 277 -0.06 12.16 -15.03
CA TYR A 277 -0.90 13.34 -14.88
C TYR A 277 -2.15 13.26 -15.75
N LEU A 278 -2.02 12.80 -16.99
CA LEU A 278 -3.17 12.57 -17.87
C LEU A 278 -4.15 11.56 -17.27
N GLY A 279 -3.64 10.42 -16.77
CA GLY A 279 -4.46 9.43 -16.07
C GLY A 279 -5.17 10.03 -14.86
N TYR A 280 -4.46 10.82 -14.06
CA TYR A 280 -5.01 11.51 -12.90
C TYR A 280 -6.13 12.49 -13.28
N CYS A 281 -5.93 13.34 -14.28
CA CYS A 281 -6.96 14.29 -14.74
C CYS A 281 -8.21 13.56 -15.27
N LEU A 282 -8.03 12.50 -16.07
CA LEU A 282 -9.13 11.70 -16.57
C LEU A 282 -9.90 11.02 -15.43
N GLY A 283 -9.19 10.46 -14.43
CA GLY A 283 -9.80 9.83 -13.28
C GLY A 283 -10.58 10.81 -12.40
N LYS A 284 -10.07 12.02 -12.16
CA LYS A 284 -10.81 13.08 -11.44
C LYS A 284 -12.14 13.46 -12.10
N HIS A 285 -12.23 13.32 -13.41
CA HIS A 285 -13.44 13.67 -14.18
C HIS A 285 -14.14 12.43 -14.77
N TYR A 286 -13.93 11.25 -14.20
CA TYR A 286 -14.42 9.98 -14.75
C TYR A 286 -15.94 9.96 -15.00
N LYS A 287 -16.73 10.66 -14.20
CA LYS A 287 -18.20 10.78 -14.38
C LYS A 287 -18.62 11.42 -15.72
N ARG A 288 -17.70 12.14 -16.37
CA ARG A 288 -17.93 12.76 -17.69
C ARG A 288 -17.47 11.87 -18.84
N LEU A 289 -16.85 10.73 -18.55
CA LEU A 289 -16.32 9.84 -19.58
C LEU A 289 -17.32 8.75 -19.93
N PRO A 290 -17.40 8.33 -21.20
CA PRO A 290 -18.25 7.20 -21.60
C PRO A 290 -17.69 5.89 -21.03
N LYS A 291 -18.58 4.94 -20.69
CA LYS A 291 -18.22 3.65 -20.05
C LYS A 291 -17.13 2.88 -20.82
N TRP A 292 -17.17 2.85 -22.15
CA TRP A 292 -16.17 2.18 -22.98
C TRP A 292 -14.74 2.73 -22.76
N LEU A 293 -14.62 4.05 -22.54
CA LEU A 293 -13.33 4.69 -22.29
C LEU A 293 -12.83 4.39 -20.86
N ILE A 294 -13.72 4.43 -19.87
CA ILE A 294 -13.41 4.04 -18.49
C ILE A 294 -12.84 2.61 -18.48
N MET A 295 -13.51 1.66 -19.17
CA MET A 295 -13.07 0.27 -19.26
C MET A 295 -11.68 0.09 -19.90
N LYS A 296 -11.27 1.01 -20.78
CA LYS A 296 -9.92 1.03 -21.37
C LYS A 296 -8.87 1.67 -20.44
N LEU A 297 -9.29 2.63 -19.62
CA LEU A 297 -8.41 3.40 -18.73
C LEU A 297 -8.17 2.75 -17.38
N THR A 298 -9.09 1.93 -16.90
CA THR A 298 -8.96 1.24 -15.59
C THR A 298 -8.01 0.04 -15.66
N MET A 299 -7.41 -0.29 -14.51
CA MET A 299 -6.73 -1.58 -14.27
C MET A 299 -7.70 -2.63 -13.70
N ASN A 300 -8.77 -2.19 -13.03
CA ASN A 300 -9.75 -3.04 -12.38
C ASN A 300 -11.11 -2.94 -13.09
N GLN A 301 -11.29 -3.73 -14.15
CA GLN A 301 -12.54 -3.73 -14.90
C GLN A 301 -13.72 -4.33 -14.11
N ALA A 302 -13.44 -5.22 -13.14
CA ALA A 302 -14.48 -5.83 -12.30
C ALA A 302 -15.22 -4.78 -11.44
N TYR A 303 -14.51 -3.76 -10.99
CA TYR A 303 -15.09 -2.65 -10.22
C TYR A 303 -16.24 -1.92 -10.95
N TRP A 304 -16.21 -1.89 -12.29
CA TRP A 304 -17.15 -1.12 -13.12
C TRP A 304 -18.33 -1.96 -13.66
N LYS A 305 -18.36 -3.26 -13.38
CA LYS A 305 -19.46 -4.16 -13.77
C LYS A 305 -20.60 -4.07 -12.78
#